data_68ec268a6b07adc1645151e228823c53
#
_entry.id   68ec268a6b07adc1645151e228823c53
#
_cell.length_a   1.000
_cell.length_b   1.000
_cell.length_c   1.000
_cell.angle_alpha   90.00
_cell.angle_beta   90.00
_cell.angle_gamma   90.00
#
_symmetry.space_group_name_H-M   'P 1'
#
loop_
_entity.id
_entity.type
_entity.pdbx_description
1 polymer ?
#
loop_
_entity_poly.entity_id
_entity_poly.type
_entity_poly.pdbx_seq_one_letter_code
_entity_poly.pdbx_strand_id
1 'polypeptide(L)'
;MKIVDVNLEIKNRLKESGLLDEMSNLESCDFLVIAEHNGEIIGASGVGGKLHVNTLIVQEKFRNKAIGALLLKDVIKESKKRKYPFITASRDPENINAVKLHDFFNLMPIFQVKYRKNFTRDVIFRSFSNKGDIVEWILKLFNSKIGAIILITSIKMLKK
;
A
#
# COMPACT_ATOMS: atom_id res chain seq x y z
N MET A 1 -11.47 -14.82 -2.93
CA MET A 1 -11.30 -13.40 -2.56
C MET A 1 -12.63 -12.68 -2.68
N LYS A 2 -12.95 -11.81 -1.76
CA LYS A 2 -14.15 -10.96 -1.80
C LYS A 2 -13.74 -9.49 -1.63
N ILE A 3 -14.43 -8.59 -2.31
CA ILE A 3 -14.27 -7.14 -2.14
C ILE A 3 -15.43 -6.70 -1.25
N VAL A 4 -15.12 -6.00 -0.17
CA VAL A 4 -16.07 -5.57 0.83
C VAL A 4 -15.83 -4.12 1.24
N ASP A 5 -16.89 -3.44 1.64
CA ASP A 5 -16.79 -2.13 2.29
C ASP A 5 -16.50 -2.30 3.78
N VAL A 6 -15.79 -1.33 4.36
CA VAL A 6 -15.47 -1.34 5.79
C VAL A 6 -16.73 -1.00 6.59
N ASN A 7 -17.27 -1.97 7.32
CA ASN A 7 -18.42 -1.83 8.21
C ASN A 7 -18.17 -2.56 9.53
N LEU A 8 -19.11 -2.45 10.47
CA LEU A 8 -18.99 -3.06 11.79
C LEU A 8 -18.88 -4.59 11.73
N GLU A 9 -19.62 -5.24 10.82
CA GLU A 9 -19.58 -6.69 10.63
C GLU A 9 -18.16 -7.13 10.22
N ILE A 10 -17.59 -6.48 9.20
CA ILE A 10 -16.23 -6.79 8.73
C ILE A 10 -15.19 -6.53 9.83
N LYS A 11 -15.34 -5.45 10.61
CA LYS A 11 -14.44 -5.18 11.75
C LYS A 11 -14.50 -6.30 12.80
N ASN A 12 -15.70 -6.75 13.15
CA ASN A 12 -15.87 -7.86 14.10
C ASN A 12 -15.22 -9.15 13.59
N ARG A 13 -15.46 -9.51 12.34
CA ARG A 13 -14.86 -10.68 11.71
C ARG A 13 -13.33 -10.61 11.61
N LEU A 14 -12.77 -9.42 11.34
CA LEU A 14 -11.31 -9.20 11.36
C LEU A 14 -10.75 -9.35 12.78
N LYS A 15 -11.50 -8.91 13.81
CA LYS A 15 -11.11 -9.09 15.21
C LYS A 15 -11.14 -10.57 15.61
N GLU A 16 -12.18 -11.30 15.27
CA GLU A 16 -12.30 -12.74 15.52
C GLU A 16 -11.18 -13.56 14.86
N SER A 17 -10.73 -13.13 13.69
CA SER A 17 -9.61 -13.74 12.97
C SER A 17 -8.23 -13.28 13.44
N GLY A 18 -8.14 -12.38 14.42
CA GLY A 18 -6.88 -11.84 14.96
C GLY A 18 -6.13 -10.90 14.01
N LEU A 19 -6.77 -10.42 12.95
CA LEU A 19 -6.12 -9.56 11.95
C LEU A 19 -6.33 -8.07 12.20
N LEU A 20 -7.29 -7.70 13.05
CA LEU A 20 -7.69 -6.29 13.22
C LEU A 20 -6.54 -5.44 13.75
N ASP A 21 -5.81 -5.93 14.75
CA ASP A 21 -4.76 -5.17 15.43
C ASP A 21 -3.53 -4.92 14.53
N GLU A 22 -3.34 -5.77 13.52
CA GLU A 22 -2.26 -5.64 12.55
C GLU A 22 -2.63 -4.70 11.38
N MET A 23 -3.92 -4.35 11.24
CA MET A 23 -4.40 -3.44 10.18
C MET A 23 -4.44 -2.00 10.67
N SER A 24 -3.44 -1.22 10.28
CA SER A 24 -3.43 0.22 10.55
C SER A 24 -4.44 0.96 9.66
N ASN A 25 -5.12 1.97 10.23
CA ASN A 25 -5.99 2.88 9.47
C ASN A 25 -7.13 2.20 8.67
N LEU A 26 -7.69 1.12 9.21
CA LEU A 26 -8.81 0.40 8.56
C LEU A 26 -9.97 1.34 8.20
N GLU A 27 -10.27 2.33 9.06
CA GLU A 27 -11.38 3.29 8.86
C GLU A 27 -11.17 4.22 7.67
N SER A 28 -9.93 4.41 7.24
CA SER A 28 -9.61 5.21 6.06
C SER A 28 -9.62 4.42 4.76
N CYS A 29 -9.93 3.13 4.80
CA CYS A 29 -10.01 2.31 3.60
C CYS A 29 -11.28 2.58 2.80
N ASP A 30 -11.13 2.84 1.51
CA ASP A 30 -12.24 2.95 0.55
C ASP A 30 -12.86 1.58 0.26
N PHE A 31 -12.08 0.53 0.36
CA PHE A 31 -12.49 -0.86 0.21
C PHE A 31 -11.45 -1.81 0.81
N LEU A 32 -11.89 -3.04 1.09
CA LEU A 32 -11.01 -4.16 1.45
C LEU A 32 -11.18 -5.30 0.46
N VAL A 33 -10.09 -6.01 0.23
CA VAL A 33 -10.09 -7.35 -0.36
C VAL A 33 -9.80 -8.33 0.76
N ILE A 34 -10.70 -9.28 1.00
CA ILE A 34 -10.56 -10.32 2.01
C ILE A 34 -10.37 -11.69 1.37
N ALA A 35 -9.52 -12.50 1.96
CA ALA A 35 -9.40 -13.92 1.68
C ALA A 35 -10.13 -14.69 2.78
N GLU A 36 -11.03 -15.60 2.39
CA GLU A 36 -11.78 -16.44 3.32
C GLU A 36 -11.46 -17.92 3.09
N HIS A 37 -11.46 -18.66 4.17
CA HIS A 37 -11.38 -20.12 4.20
C HIS A 37 -12.30 -20.66 5.29
N ASN A 38 -13.28 -21.51 4.94
CA ASN A 38 -14.28 -22.07 5.86
C ASN A 38 -15.01 -21.01 6.71
N GLY A 39 -15.35 -19.86 6.10
CA GLY A 39 -16.04 -18.76 6.77
C GLY A 39 -15.14 -17.81 7.58
N GLU A 40 -13.90 -18.18 7.85
CA GLU A 40 -12.92 -17.35 8.55
C GLU A 40 -12.14 -16.43 7.59
N ILE A 41 -11.89 -15.18 7.98
CA ILE A 41 -10.99 -14.29 7.22
C ILE A 41 -9.54 -14.69 7.52
N ILE A 42 -8.83 -15.13 6.49
CA ILE A 42 -7.44 -15.63 6.60
C ILE A 42 -6.41 -14.60 6.09
N GLY A 43 -6.88 -13.54 5.48
CA GLY A 43 -6.05 -12.44 5.01
C GLY A 43 -6.87 -11.27 4.50
N ALA A 44 -6.31 -10.09 4.59
CA ALA A 44 -6.94 -8.86 4.14
C ALA A 44 -5.92 -7.85 3.60
N SER A 45 -6.37 -7.01 2.69
CA SER A 45 -5.65 -5.82 2.23
C SER A 45 -6.66 -4.84 1.61
N GLY A 46 -6.35 -3.56 1.63
CA GLY A 46 -7.24 -2.55 1.05
C GLY A 46 -6.51 -1.30 0.62
N VAL A 47 -7.25 -0.38 0.03
CA VAL A 47 -6.75 0.94 -0.36
C VAL A 47 -7.66 1.99 0.25
N GLY A 48 -7.06 3.02 0.80
CA GLY A 48 -7.77 4.17 1.32
C GLY A 48 -6.85 5.34 1.53
N GLY A 49 -7.34 6.43 1.99
CA GLY A 49 -6.66 7.70 2.25
C GLY A 49 -5.50 7.94 1.26
N LYS A 50 -5.40 8.95 0.52
CA LYS A 50 -4.32 9.23 -0.45
C LYS A 50 -3.89 8.02 -1.34
N LEU A 51 -4.83 7.10 -1.65
CA LEU A 51 -4.61 5.92 -2.52
C LEU A 51 -3.48 4.99 -2.01
N HIS A 52 -3.34 4.88 -0.71
CA HIS A 52 -2.33 4.03 -0.08
C HIS A 52 -2.88 2.62 0.16
N VAL A 53 -2.14 1.61 -0.29
CA VAL A 53 -2.43 0.22 0.04
C VAL A 53 -2.12 0.02 1.52
N ASN A 54 -3.17 -0.21 2.28
CA ASN A 54 -3.04 -0.54 3.70
C ASN A 54 -2.39 -1.91 3.89
N THR A 55 -2.08 -2.23 5.12
CA THR A 55 -1.41 -3.47 5.49
C THR A 55 -1.95 -4.67 4.71
N LEU A 56 -1.06 -5.36 3.99
CA LEU A 56 -1.35 -6.65 3.41
C LEU A 56 -1.02 -7.70 4.47
N ILE A 57 -2.04 -8.35 5.00
CA ILE A 57 -1.89 -9.29 6.09
C ILE A 57 -2.50 -10.65 5.76
N VAL A 58 -1.82 -11.71 6.20
CA VAL A 58 -2.26 -13.10 6.07
C VAL A 58 -1.97 -13.80 7.39
N GLN A 59 -2.95 -14.53 7.92
CA GLN A 59 -2.78 -15.33 9.12
C GLN A 59 -1.58 -16.27 8.96
N GLU A 60 -0.80 -16.48 10.02
CA GLU A 60 0.45 -17.21 9.99
C GLU A 60 0.31 -18.64 9.42
N LYS A 61 -0.70 -19.36 9.85
CA LYS A 61 -1.02 -20.73 9.36
C LYS A 61 -1.31 -20.81 7.85
N PHE A 62 -1.56 -19.66 7.19
CA PHE A 62 -1.86 -19.56 5.75
C PHE A 62 -0.77 -18.82 4.95
N ARG A 63 0.30 -18.38 5.60
CA ARG A 63 1.46 -17.80 4.90
C ARG A 63 2.07 -18.82 3.93
N ASN A 64 2.75 -18.34 2.89
CA ASN A 64 3.36 -19.16 1.83
C ASN A 64 2.39 -19.93 0.91
N LYS A 65 1.08 -19.69 1.01
CA LYS A 65 0.06 -20.27 0.11
C LYS A 65 -0.38 -19.31 -1.01
N ALA A 66 0.49 -18.41 -1.45
CA ALA A 66 0.24 -17.39 -2.47
C ALA A 66 -0.93 -16.40 -2.15
N ILE A 67 -1.51 -16.45 -0.94
CA ILE A 67 -2.66 -15.63 -0.57
C ILE A 67 -2.34 -14.13 -0.64
N GLY A 68 -1.14 -13.72 -0.17
CA GLY A 68 -0.70 -12.33 -0.28
C GLY A 68 -0.64 -11.83 -1.73
N ALA A 69 -0.18 -12.69 -2.66
CA ALA A 69 -0.16 -12.35 -4.08
C ALA A 69 -1.57 -12.21 -4.66
N LEU A 70 -2.49 -13.08 -4.29
CA LEU A 70 -3.89 -13.01 -4.72
C LEU A 70 -4.59 -11.76 -4.17
N LEU A 71 -4.37 -11.43 -2.89
CA LEU A 71 -4.88 -10.20 -2.28
C LEU A 71 -4.37 -8.96 -3.02
N LEU A 72 -3.06 -8.84 -3.24
CA LEU A 72 -2.48 -7.69 -3.92
C LEU A 72 -2.96 -7.58 -5.38
N LYS A 73 -3.07 -8.71 -6.09
CA LYS A 73 -3.66 -8.78 -7.43
C LYS A 73 -5.06 -8.18 -7.46
N ASP A 74 -5.93 -8.58 -6.52
CA ASP A 74 -7.31 -8.14 -6.50
C ASP A 74 -7.44 -6.69 -6.03
N VAL A 75 -6.58 -6.22 -5.11
CA VAL A 75 -6.45 -4.79 -4.77
C VAL A 75 -6.12 -3.96 -6.01
N ILE A 76 -5.14 -4.38 -6.80
CA ILE A 76 -4.75 -3.69 -8.03
C ILE A 76 -5.90 -3.68 -9.05
N LYS A 77 -6.58 -4.82 -9.22
CA LYS A 77 -7.71 -4.95 -10.14
C LYS A 77 -8.85 -4.01 -9.75
N GLU A 78 -9.21 -3.98 -8.47
CA GLU A 78 -10.30 -3.12 -7.98
C GLU A 78 -9.92 -1.65 -8.05
N SER A 79 -8.68 -1.27 -7.73
CA SER A 79 -8.19 0.10 -7.89
C SER A 79 -8.31 0.60 -9.33
N LYS A 80 -7.95 -0.23 -10.31
CA LYS A 80 -8.14 0.09 -11.73
C LYS A 80 -9.61 0.23 -12.09
N LYS A 81 -10.49 -0.65 -11.61
CA LYS A 81 -11.94 -0.58 -11.82
C LYS A 81 -12.53 0.72 -11.26
N ARG A 82 -12.05 1.16 -10.09
CA ARG A 82 -12.42 2.45 -9.47
C ARG A 82 -11.76 3.66 -10.14
N LYS A 83 -10.99 3.45 -11.21
CA LYS A 83 -10.29 4.49 -11.97
C LYS A 83 -9.31 5.31 -11.13
N TYR A 84 -8.69 4.69 -10.14
CA TYR A 84 -7.59 5.33 -9.42
C TYR A 84 -6.45 5.63 -10.39
N PRO A 85 -5.83 6.82 -10.34
CA PRO A 85 -4.73 7.13 -11.24
C PRO A 85 -3.44 6.37 -10.89
N PHE A 86 -3.28 5.99 -9.63
CA PHE A 86 -2.14 5.25 -9.08
C PHE A 86 -2.49 4.64 -7.73
N ILE A 87 -1.61 3.81 -7.20
CA ILE A 87 -1.58 3.39 -5.80
C ILE A 87 -0.16 3.55 -5.24
N THR A 88 -0.07 3.76 -3.94
CA THR A 88 1.18 3.74 -3.18
C THR A 88 1.14 2.64 -2.13
N ALA A 89 2.29 2.20 -1.67
CA ALA A 89 2.41 1.36 -0.49
C ALA A 89 3.75 1.64 0.20
N SER A 90 3.93 1.07 1.38
CA SER A 90 5.22 1.06 2.05
C SER A 90 5.67 -0.38 2.30
N ARG A 91 6.98 -0.64 2.14
CA ARG A 91 7.56 -1.96 2.40
C ARG A 91 8.86 -1.84 3.19
N ASP A 92 9.16 -2.89 3.92
CA ASP A 92 10.46 -3.08 4.52
C ASP A 92 11.43 -3.55 3.41
N PRO A 93 12.52 -2.80 3.12
CA PRO A 93 13.48 -3.20 2.09
C PRO A 93 14.26 -4.49 2.46
N GLU A 94 14.32 -4.85 3.75
CA GLU A 94 14.97 -6.07 4.21
C GLU A 94 14.05 -7.30 4.10
N ASN A 95 12.73 -7.10 3.95
CA ASN A 95 11.79 -8.19 3.73
C ASN A 95 11.80 -8.62 2.26
N ILE A 96 12.71 -9.54 1.92
CA ILE A 96 12.92 -10.05 0.56
C ILE A 96 11.62 -10.58 -0.08
N ASN A 97 10.75 -11.22 0.70
CA ASN A 97 9.47 -11.74 0.17
C ASN A 97 8.52 -10.60 -0.21
N ALA A 98 8.42 -9.57 0.62
CA ALA A 98 7.63 -8.38 0.30
C ALA A 98 8.20 -7.64 -0.91
N VAL A 99 9.53 -7.52 -1.01
CA VAL A 99 10.22 -6.89 -2.16
C VAL A 99 9.86 -7.64 -3.44
N LYS A 100 10.09 -8.96 -3.50
CA LYS A 100 9.77 -9.78 -4.68
C LYS A 100 8.29 -9.71 -5.07
N LEU A 101 7.39 -9.73 -4.08
CA LEU A 101 5.94 -9.63 -4.31
C LEU A 101 5.57 -8.30 -4.96
N HIS A 102 6.05 -7.20 -4.41
CA HIS A 102 5.74 -5.88 -4.93
C HIS A 102 6.35 -5.64 -6.32
N ASP A 103 7.59 -6.06 -6.53
CA ASP A 103 8.26 -5.94 -7.84
C ASP A 103 7.54 -6.76 -8.92
N PHE A 104 7.09 -7.99 -8.60
CA PHE A 104 6.28 -8.80 -9.51
C PHE A 104 5.00 -8.08 -9.98
N PHE A 105 4.41 -7.28 -9.10
CA PHE A 105 3.24 -6.45 -9.44
C PHE A 105 3.60 -5.04 -9.90
N ASN A 106 4.85 -4.76 -10.26
CA ASN A 106 5.31 -3.44 -10.70
C ASN A 106 4.98 -2.29 -9.72
N LEU A 107 5.06 -2.54 -8.40
CA LEU A 107 5.10 -1.49 -7.40
C LEU A 107 6.55 -1.14 -7.13
N MET A 108 7.04 -0.11 -7.81
CA MET A 108 8.45 0.25 -7.82
C MET A 108 8.79 1.29 -6.74
N PRO A 109 9.98 1.23 -6.13
CA PRO A 109 10.38 2.20 -5.13
C PRO A 109 10.56 3.59 -5.76
N ILE A 110 9.99 4.60 -5.10
CA ILE A 110 10.16 6.01 -5.47
C ILE A 110 11.18 6.68 -4.57
N PHE A 111 11.03 6.50 -3.27
CA PHE A 111 11.95 7.03 -2.27
C PHE A 111 11.93 6.18 -1.00
N GLN A 112 12.94 6.39 -0.17
CA GLN A 112 13.09 5.70 1.09
C GLN A 112 12.90 6.69 2.25
N VAL A 113 12.11 6.29 3.25
CA VAL A 113 11.88 7.07 4.46
C VAL A 113 12.55 6.37 5.64
N LYS A 114 13.38 7.12 6.35
CA LYS A 114 14.03 6.68 7.57
C LYS A 114 13.27 7.24 8.77
N TYR A 115 12.56 6.39 9.49
CA TYR A 115 11.72 6.81 10.60
C TYR A 115 12.47 6.96 11.93
N ARG A 116 13.46 6.11 12.19
CA ARG A 116 14.33 6.12 13.39
C ARG A 116 15.67 5.51 13.00
N LYS A 117 16.63 5.51 13.94
CA LYS A 117 18.01 5.04 13.68
C LYS A 117 18.10 3.69 12.93
N ASN A 118 17.11 2.80 13.08
CA ASN A 118 17.14 1.45 12.49
C ASN A 118 15.84 1.04 11.78
N PHE A 119 14.96 1.98 11.44
CA PHE A 119 13.71 1.66 10.77
C PHE A 119 13.56 2.43 9.47
N THR A 120 13.75 1.74 8.37
CA THR A 120 13.68 2.29 7.01
C THR A 120 12.53 1.64 6.27
N ARG A 121 11.79 2.43 5.49
CA ARG A 121 10.74 1.94 4.61
C ARG A 121 10.93 2.49 3.20
N ASP A 122 10.80 1.64 2.20
CA ASP A 122 10.60 2.07 0.83
C ASP A 122 9.16 2.52 0.65
N VAL A 123 8.95 3.70 0.10
CA VAL A 123 7.66 4.10 -0.45
C VAL A 123 7.66 3.66 -1.91
N ILE A 124 6.74 2.76 -2.22
CA ILE A 124 6.58 2.16 -3.54
C ILE A 124 5.33 2.70 -4.22
N PHE A 125 5.34 2.70 -5.54
CA PHE A 125 4.34 3.34 -6.37
C PHE A 125 4.01 2.49 -7.60
N ARG A 126 2.76 2.52 -8.02
CA ARG A 126 2.33 1.96 -9.29
C ARG A 126 1.33 2.89 -9.96
N SER A 127 1.67 3.38 -11.15
CA SER A 127 0.76 4.13 -12.00
C SER A 127 -0.25 3.23 -12.72
N PHE A 128 -1.43 3.77 -13.00
CA PHE A 128 -2.48 3.14 -13.81
C PHE A 128 -2.92 4.03 -14.98
N SER A 129 -2.42 5.26 -15.09
CA SER A 129 -2.84 6.23 -16.08
C SER A 129 -1.78 7.30 -16.28
N ASN A 130 -1.88 8.06 -17.37
CA ASN A 130 -0.99 9.21 -17.63
C ASN A 130 -0.93 10.21 -16.46
N LYS A 131 -2.04 10.41 -15.73
CA LYS A 131 -2.04 11.24 -14.51
C LYS A 131 -1.16 10.64 -13.42
N GLY A 132 -1.22 9.33 -13.25
CA GLY A 132 -0.33 8.59 -12.35
C GLY A 132 1.13 8.68 -12.76
N ASP A 133 1.43 8.57 -14.06
CA ASP A 133 2.78 8.68 -14.61
C ASP A 133 3.38 10.07 -14.34
N ILE A 134 2.58 11.13 -14.47
CA ILE A 134 3.01 12.49 -14.14
C ILE A 134 3.34 12.60 -12.64
N VAL A 135 2.48 12.05 -11.77
CA VAL A 135 2.74 12.05 -10.31
C VAL A 135 4.01 11.26 -9.99
N GLU A 136 4.21 10.10 -10.61
CA GLU A 136 5.41 9.29 -10.44
C GLU A 136 6.67 10.07 -10.85
N TRP A 137 6.64 10.73 -12.00
CA TRP A 137 7.73 11.56 -12.48
C TRP A 137 8.04 12.72 -11.52
N ILE A 138 7.02 13.43 -11.03
CA ILE A 138 7.17 14.50 -10.03
C ILE A 138 7.83 13.97 -8.75
N LEU A 139 7.36 12.84 -8.22
CA LEU A 139 7.92 12.24 -7.01
C LEU A 139 9.39 11.84 -7.20
N LYS A 140 9.73 11.24 -8.34
CA LYS A 140 11.12 10.91 -8.70
C LYS A 140 12.00 12.17 -8.82
N LEU A 141 11.48 13.24 -9.40
CA LEU A 141 12.18 14.51 -9.50
C LEU A 141 12.51 15.07 -8.11
N PHE A 142 11.54 15.09 -7.19
CA PHE A 142 11.76 15.55 -5.80
C PHE A 142 12.72 14.67 -5.01
N ASN A 143 12.83 13.39 -5.33
CA ASN A 143 13.81 12.49 -4.73
C ASN A 143 15.23 12.68 -5.31
N SER A 144 15.38 13.43 -6.38
CA SER A 144 16.68 13.76 -6.97
C SER A 144 17.37 14.93 -6.23
N LYS A 145 18.70 15.04 -6.37
CA LYS A 145 19.44 16.20 -5.85
C LYS A 145 18.91 17.54 -6.37
N ILE A 146 18.49 17.58 -7.64
CA ILE A 146 17.92 18.76 -8.29
C ILE A 146 16.57 19.11 -7.65
N GLY A 147 15.69 18.13 -7.46
CA GLY A 147 14.40 18.33 -6.83
C GLY A 147 14.49 18.82 -5.38
N ALA A 148 15.45 18.30 -4.61
CA ALA A 148 15.73 18.77 -3.27
C ALA A 148 16.15 20.26 -3.26
N ILE A 149 17.00 20.68 -4.19
CA ILE A 149 17.41 22.09 -4.33
C ILE A 149 16.22 22.98 -4.68
N ILE A 150 15.37 22.56 -5.63
CA ILE A 150 14.17 23.30 -6.03
C ILE A 150 13.24 23.46 -4.81
N LEU A 151 12.98 22.40 -4.06
CA LEU A 151 12.12 22.43 -2.87
C LEU A 151 12.65 23.39 -1.81
N ILE A 152 13.96 23.30 -1.48
CA ILE A 152 14.59 24.18 -0.48
C ILE A 152 14.53 25.64 -0.92
N THR A 153 14.76 25.93 -2.21
CA THR A 153 14.71 27.29 -2.75
C THR A 153 13.28 27.84 -2.70
N SER A 154 12.29 27.03 -3.08
CA SER A 154 10.86 27.42 -3.00
C SER A 154 10.43 27.72 -1.57
N ILE A 155 10.81 26.90 -0.58
CA ILE A 155 10.50 27.14 0.82
C ILE A 155 11.17 28.43 1.34
N LYS A 156 12.41 28.73 0.90
CA LYS A 156 13.07 29.98 1.26
C LYS A 156 12.38 31.22 0.69
N MET A 157 11.82 31.11 -0.53
CA MET A 157 11.07 32.22 -1.16
C MET A 157 9.73 32.47 -0.46
N LEU A 158 9.06 31.42 0.07
CA LEU A 158 7.79 31.56 0.79
C LEU A 158 7.94 32.11 2.23
N LYS A 159 9.18 32.16 2.76
CA LYS A 159 9.47 32.72 4.09
C LYS A 159 9.91 34.19 4.06
N LYS A 160 9.98 34.79 2.87
CA LYS A 160 10.14 36.25 2.67
C LYS A 160 8.79 36.90 2.41
#